data_e63b52eb32658497aafbb35b591945d5
#
_entry.id   e63b52eb32658497aafbb35b591945d5
#
_cell.length_a   1.000
_cell.length_b   1.000
_cell.length_c   1.000
_cell.angle_alpha   90.00
_cell.angle_beta   90.00
_cell.angle_gamma   90.00
#
_symmetry.space_group_name_H-M   'P 1'
#
loop_
_entity.id
_entity.type
_entity.pdbx_description
1 polymer ?
#
loop_
_entity_poly.entity_id
_entity_poly.type
_entity_poly.pdbx_seq_one_letter_code
_entity_poly.pdbx_strand_id
1 'polypeptide(L)'
;YGEDIIGTEIGAAAKNVVGIAAGILDGLGQQSLKGPLMARAAREYSRLVEAMGGRPETVYGLSHLGDYEATLFSKFSRNRLYGEYFALRKPYTLMAEGVSTVKSLMVLSREYKVELPISDTVYSILYEDLDIPDGLDNLFVRPLKHEFKG
;
A
#
# COMPACT_ATOMS: atom_id res chain seq x y z
N TYR A 1 -2.45 1.75 28.90
CA TYR A 1 -2.84 1.25 27.61
C TYR A 1 -2.98 2.40 26.63
N GLY A 2 -1.99 2.64 25.83
CA GLY A 2 -2.11 3.60 24.77
C GLY A 2 -2.73 2.97 23.53
N GLU A 3 -3.99 2.61 23.59
CA GLU A 3 -4.66 2.05 22.42
C GLU A 3 -4.87 3.13 21.39
N ASP A 4 -4.18 3.00 20.29
CA ASP A 4 -4.38 3.86 19.13
C ASP A 4 -5.28 3.13 18.14
N ILE A 5 -6.57 3.31 18.29
CA ILE A 5 -7.56 2.67 17.42
C ILE A 5 -7.39 3.13 15.99
N ILE A 6 -7.16 4.42 15.77
CA ILE A 6 -6.97 4.99 14.42
C ILE A 6 -5.76 4.36 13.75
N GLY A 7 -4.62 4.35 14.42
CA GLY A 7 -3.40 3.78 13.86
C GLY A 7 -3.53 2.29 13.57
N THR A 8 -4.22 1.56 14.44
CA THR A 8 -4.44 0.14 14.26
C THR A 8 -5.35 -0.15 13.06
N GLU A 9 -6.44 0.59 12.91
CA GLU A 9 -7.37 0.41 11.80
C GLU A 9 -6.75 0.81 10.46
N ILE A 10 -6.06 1.95 10.42
CA ILE A 10 -5.39 2.39 9.19
C ILE A 10 -4.26 1.43 8.81
N GLY A 11 -3.50 0.95 9.79
CA GLY A 11 -2.46 -0.03 9.53
C GLY A 11 -3.00 -1.32 8.93
N ALA A 12 -4.11 -1.81 9.44
CA ALA A 12 -4.75 -3.02 8.93
C ALA A 12 -5.26 -2.80 7.49
N ALA A 13 -5.90 -1.66 7.24
CA ALA A 13 -6.39 -1.32 5.91
C ALA A 13 -5.23 -1.17 4.91
N ALA A 14 -4.19 -0.47 5.32
CA ALA A 14 -3.01 -0.24 4.50
C ALA A 14 -2.31 -1.55 4.12
N LYS A 15 -2.21 -2.48 5.06
CA LYS A 15 -1.62 -3.79 4.83
C LYS A 15 -2.25 -4.49 3.62
N ASN A 16 -3.56 -4.42 3.50
CA ASN A 16 -4.27 -5.07 2.40
C ASN A 16 -3.90 -4.44 1.05
N VAL A 17 -3.81 -3.11 0.98
CA VAL A 17 -3.47 -2.40 -0.25
C VAL A 17 -1.99 -2.60 -0.62
N VAL A 18 -1.10 -2.53 0.37
CA VAL A 18 0.32 -2.78 0.15
C VAL A 18 0.56 -4.22 -0.31
N GLY A 19 -0.24 -5.15 0.20
CA GLY A 19 -0.20 -6.55 -0.26
C GLY A 19 -0.45 -6.66 -1.76
N ILE A 20 -1.45 -5.95 -2.29
CA ILE A 20 -1.72 -5.93 -3.73
C ILE A 20 -0.51 -5.37 -4.50
N ALA A 21 0.04 -4.25 -4.03
CA ALA A 21 1.22 -3.65 -4.67
C ALA A 21 2.41 -4.62 -4.70
N ALA A 22 2.65 -5.32 -3.60
CA ALA A 22 3.71 -6.33 -3.52
C ALA A 22 3.47 -7.46 -4.51
N GLY A 23 2.22 -7.90 -4.66
CA GLY A 23 1.85 -8.92 -5.63
C GLY A 23 2.12 -8.47 -7.07
N ILE A 24 1.82 -7.22 -7.39
CA ILE A 24 2.13 -6.67 -8.70
C ILE A 24 3.64 -6.74 -8.96
N LEU A 25 4.45 -6.39 -7.98
CA LEU A 25 5.91 -6.51 -8.10
C LEU A 25 6.35 -7.96 -8.33
N ASP A 26 5.74 -8.91 -7.63
CA ASP A 26 6.02 -10.34 -7.84
C ASP A 26 5.69 -10.76 -9.27
N GLY A 27 4.53 -10.35 -9.78
CA GLY A 27 4.10 -10.68 -11.13
C GLY A 27 5.02 -10.15 -12.21
N LEU A 28 5.69 -9.02 -11.93
CA LEU A 28 6.63 -8.40 -12.86
C LEU A 28 8.08 -8.86 -12.64
N GLY A 29 8.33 -9.74 -11.69
CA GLY A 29 9.70 -10.17 -11.39
C GLY A 29 10.54 -9.10 -10.71
N GLN A 30 9.92 -8.16 -10.01
CA GLN A 30 10.61 -7.04 -9.35
C GLN A 30 10.54 -7.13 -7.83
N GLN A 31 10.79 -8.32 -7.29
CA GLN A 31 10.72 -8.58 -5.85
C GLN A 31 11.67 -7.70 -5.03
N SER A 32 12.77 -7.26 -5.63
CA SER A 32 13.74 -6.40 -4.94
C SER A 32 13.15 -5.05 -4.52
N LEU A 33 12.03 -4.63 -5.12
CA LEU A 33 11.36 -3.38 -4.77
C LEU A 33 10.40 -3.50 -3.59
N LYS A 34 10.18 -4.70 -3.06
CA LYS A 34 9.27 -4.89 -1.91
C LYS A 34 9.79 -4.21 -0.65
N GLY A 35 11.10 -4.23 -0.41
CA GLY A 35 11.69 -3.51 0.72
C GLY A 35 11.45 -2.01 0.66
N PRO A 36 11.83 -1.34 -0.44
CA PRO A 36 11.49 0.06 -0.65
C PRO A 36 9.99 0.35 -0.57
N LEU A 37 9.15 -0.53 -1.09
CA LEU A 37 7.69 -0.40 -0.98
C LEU A 37 7.24 -0.35 0.48
N MET A 38 7.75 -1.27 1.31
CA MET A 38 7.39 -1.33 2.73
C MET A 38 7.80 -0.06 3.47
N ALA A 39 9.01 0.44 3.22
CA ALA A 39 9.50 1.67 3.85
C ALA A 39 8.63 2.88 3.47
N ARG A 40 8.25 2.99 2.20
CA ARG A 40 7.38 4.07 1.73
C ARG A 40 5.98 3.96 2.31
N ALA A 41 5.45 2.74 2.41
CA ALA A 41 4.13 2.50 3.00
C ALA A 41 4.08 2.98 4.44
N ALA A 42 5.09 2.64 5.23
CA ALA A 42 5.14 3.08 6.63
C ALA A 42 5.08 4.60 6.74
N ARG A 43 5.84 5.33 5.91
CA ARG A 43 5.82 6.79 5.91
C ARG A 43 4.48 7.36 5.44
N GLU A 44 3.94 6.80 4.37
CA GLU A 44 2.67 7.26 3.80
C GLU A 44 1.53 7.15 4.80
N TYR A 45 1.37 5.99 5.41
CA TYR A 45 0.26 5.75 6.31
C TYR A 45 0.46 6.37 7.69
N SER A 46 1.70 6.58 8.12
CA SER A 46 1.95 7.32 9.36
C SER A 46 1.47 8.77 9.24
N ARG A 47 1.63 9.38 8.05
CA ARG A 47 1.12 10.74 7.82
C ARG A 47 -0.40 10.79 7.86
N LEU A 48 -1.08 9.78 7.31
CA LEU A 48 -2.53 9.71 7.37
C LEU A 48 -3.01 9.54 8.81
N VAL A 49 -2.39 8.63 9.55
CA VAL A 49 -2.73 8.39 10.96
C VAL A 49 -2.59 9.67 11.77
N GLU A 50 -1.48 10.40 11.59
CA GLU A 50 -1.25 11.67 12.28
C GLU A 50 -2.33 12.69 11.93
N ALA A 51 -2.67 12.84 10.66
CA ALA A 51 -3.72 13.77 10.21
C ALA A 51 -5.08 13.41 10.79
N MET A 52 -5.34 12.15 11.04
CA MET A 52 -6.60 11.67 11.63
C MET A 52 -6.63 11.76 13.16
N GLY A 53 -5.53 12.20 13.78
CA GLY A 53 -5.43 12.32 15.24
C GLY A 53 -4.93 11.08 15.96
N GLY A 54 -4.45 10.09 15.22
CA GLY A 54 -3.81 8.91 15.79
C GLY A 54 -2.32 9.12 16.01
N ARG A 55 -1.64 8.05 16.41
CA ARG A 55 -0.20 8.07 16.66
C ARG A 55 0.57 7.52 15.47
N PRO A 56 1.40 8.35 14.79
CA PRO A 56 2.17 7.87 13.64
C PRO A 56 3.07 6.67 13.98
N GLU A 57 3.58 6.61 15.21
CA GLU A 57 4.45 5.52 15.67
C GLU A 57 3.78 4.15 15.60
N THR A 58 2.47 4.09 15.68
CA THR A 58 1.73 2.84 15.62
C THR A 58 1.97 2.10 14.31
N VAL A 59 2.13 2.86 13.21
CA VAL A 59 2.40 2.27 11.90
C VAL A 59 3.78 1.61 11.86
N TYR A 60 4.73 2.15 12.63
CA TYR A 60 6.07 1.60 12.73
C TYR A 60 6.19 0.53 13.80
N GLY A 61 5.13 0.28 14.56
CA GLY A 61 5.13 -0.71 15.63
C GLY A 61 5.32 -2.13 15.11
N LEU A 62 5.80 -3.01 15.97
CA LEU A 62 6.09 -4.40 15.62
C LEU A 62 4.90 -5.12 14.98
N SER A 63 3.68 -4.83 15.45
CA SER A 63 2.49 -5.48 14.91
C SER A 63 2.26 -5.15 13.44
N HIS A 64 2.55 -3.91 13.03
CA HIS A 64 2.33 -3.49 11.65
C HIS A 64 3.50 -3.87 10.74
N LEU A 65 4.73 -3.65 11.17
CA LEU A 65 5.89 -4.01 10.36
C LEU A 65 6.00 -5.52 10.19
N GLY A 66 5.77 -6.28 11.26
CA GLY A 66 5.76 -7.74 11.20
C GLY A 66 4.65 -8.27 10.30
N ASP A 67 3.46 -7.68 10.39
CA ASP A 67 2.32 -8.02 9.54
C ASP A 67 2.59 -7.67 8.07
N TYR A 68 3.23 -6.53 7.81
CA TYR A 68 3.59 -6.15 6.44
C TYR A 68 4.55 -7.17 5.83
N GLU A 69 5.59 -7.54 6.57
CA GLU A 69 6.55 -8.53 6.10
C GLU A 69 5.86 -9.85 5.75
N ALA A 70 5.03 -10.37 6.66
CA ALA A 70 4.28 -11.58 6.42
C ALA A 70 3.37 -11.47 5.20
N THR A 71 2.67 -10.33 5.04
CA THR A 71 1.76 -10.10 3.92
C THR A 71 2.50 -9.96 2.60
N LEU A 72 3.61 -9.21 2.58
CA LEU A 72 4.34 -8.93 1.35
C LEU A 72 5.05 -10.17 0.78
N PHE A 73 5.46 -11.08 1.64
CA PHE A 73 6.23 -12.26 1.25
C PHE A 73 5.43 -13.56 1.35
N SER A 74 4.22 -13.54 1.89
CA SER A 74 3.41 -14.73 2.04
C SER A 74 2.89 -15.25 0.71
N LYS A 75 3.05 -16.54 0.47
CA LYS A 75 2.49 -17.21 -0.71
C LYS A 75 0.97 -17.34 -0.62
N PHE A 76 0.40 -17.21 0.58
CA PHE A 76 -1.02 -17.44 0.83
C PHE A 76 -1.83 -16.17 1.00
N SER A 77 -1.20 -14.98 0.99
CA SER A 77 -1.92 -13.72 1.09
C SER A 77 -2.80 -13.52 -0.14
N ARG A 78 -4.10 -13.37 0.07
CA ARG A 78 -5.06 -13.14 -1.01
C ARG A 78 -4.79 -11.83 -1.74
N ASN A 79 -4.43 -10.79 -1.00
CA ASN A 79 -4.11 -9.48 -1.59
C ASN A 79 -2.87 -9.58 -2.47
N ARG A 80 -1.82 -10.25 -1.99
CA ARG A 80 -0.61 -10.44 -2.78
C ARG A 80 -0.91 -11.27 -4.03
N LEU A 81 -1.64 -12.38 -3.88
CA LEU A 81 -2.02 -13.22 -5.02
C LEU A 81 -2.86 -12.44 -6.05
N TYR A 82 -3.78 -11.61 -5.57
CA TYR A 82 -4.57 -10.77 -6.46
C TYR A 82 -3.68 -9.86 -7.31
N GLY A 83 -2.73 -9.17 -6.67
CA GLY A 83 -1.80 -8.29 -7.37
C GLY A 83 -0.94 -9.02 -8.38
N GLU A 84 -0.42 -10.19 -7.99
CA GLU A 84 0.39 -11.02 -8.89
C GLU A 84 -0.40 -11.46 -10.11
N TYR A 85 -1.61 -11.97 -9.90
CA TYR A 85 -2.47 -12.42 -11.00
C TYR A 85 -2.90 -11.26 -11.88
N PHE A 86 -3.20 -10.11 -11.28
CA PHE A 86 -3.55 -8.90 -12.04
C PHE A 86 -2.40 -8.48 -12.96
N ALA A 87 -1.18 -8.46 -12.46
CA ALA A 87 0.00 -8.10 -13.26
C ALA A 87 0.26 -9.11 -14.38
N LEU A 88 -0.01 -10.38 -14.14
CA LEU A 88 0.13 -11.45 -15.13
C LEU A 88 -1.07 -11.58 -16.07
N ARG A 89 -2.10 -10.75 -15.87
CA ARG A 89 -3.36 -10.80 -16.62
C ARG A 89 -4.05 -12.17 -16.53
N LYS A 90 -3.97 -12.79 -15.35
CA LYS A 90 -4.63 -14.06 -15.07
C LYS A 90 -5.86 -13.83 -14.20
N PRO A 91 -6.93 -14.60 -14.40
CA PRO A 91 -8.13 -14.45 -13.57
C PRO A 91 -7.86 -14.90 -12.14
N TYR A 92 -8.43 -14.16 -11.17
CA TYR A 92 -8.34 -14.47 -9.75
C TYR A 92 -9.76 -14.44 -9.19
N THR A 93 -10.21 -15.58 -8.65
CA THR A 93 -11.61 -15.75 -8.24
C THR A 93 -11.85 -15.57 -6.75
N LEU A 94 -10.77 -15.51 -5.94
CA LEU A 94 -10.91 -15.33 -4.50
C LEU A 94 -11.00 -13.85 -4.16
N MET A 95 -11.73 -13.54 -3.08
CA MET A 95 -11.86 -12.16 -2.62
C MET A 95 -10.53 -11.63 -2.11
N ALA A 96 -10.18 -10.41 -2.52
CA ALA A 96 -9.04 -9.67 -2.00
C ALA A 96 -9.58 -8.35 -1.41
N GLU A 97 -9.47 -8.20 -0.11
CA GLU A 97 -10.05 -7.06 0.61
C GLU A 97 -9.45 -5.73 0.18
N GLY A 98 -8.19 -5.71 -0.23
CA GLY A 98 -7.51 -4.50 -0.67
C GLY A 98 -8.17 -3.82 -1.86
N VAL A 99 -8.89 -4.58 -2.69
CA VAL A 99 -9.58 -4.04 -3.87
C VAL A 99 -10.64 -3.00 -3.46
N SER A 100 -11.41 -3.28 -2.42
CA SER A 100 -12.38 -2.32 -1.90
C SER A 100 -11.75 -1.35 -0.91
N THR A 101 -10.79 -1.80 -0.12
CA THR A 101 -10.11 -0.98 0.88
C THR A 101 -9.41 0.22 0.27
N VAL A 102 -8.80 0.07 -0.91
CA VAL A 102 -8.11 1.18 -1.57
C VAL A 102 -9.05 2.34 -1.87
N LYS A 103 -10.30 2.07 -2.19
CA LYS A 103 -11.31 3.14 -2.39
C LYS A 103 -11.52 3.95 -1.12
N SER A 104 -11.64 3.26 0.02
CA SER A 104 -11.82 3.91 1.31
C SER A 104 -10.61 4.77 1.68
N LEU A 105 -9.40 4.28 1.41
CA LEU A 105 -8.19 5.06 1.68
C LEU A 105 -8.12 6.30 0.79
N MET A 106 -8.59 6.23 -0.45
CA MET A 106 -8.62 7.42 -1.31
C MET A 106 -9.61 8.46 -0.83
N VAL A 107 -10.75 8.04 -0.25
CA VAL A 107 -11.70 8.96 0.38
C VAL A 107 -11.02 9.68 1.56
N LEU A 108 -10.33 8.93 2.42
CA LEU A 108 -9.61 9.51 3.56
C LEU A 108 -8.49 10.45 3.11
N SER A 109 -7.77 10.09 2.06
CA SER A 109 -6.73 10.94 1.46
C SER A 109 -7.28 12.33 1.12
N ARG A 110 -8.44 12.37 0.48
CA ARG A 110 -9.08 13.63 0.12
C ARG A 110 -9.62 14.38 1.33
N GLU A 111 -10.27 13.67 2.24
CA GLU A 111 -10.86 14.27 3.44
C GLU A 111 -9.83 14.92 4.33
N TYR A 112 -8.71 14.24 4.57
CA TYR A 112 -7.64 14.72 5.44
C TYR A 112 -6.52 15.43 4.72
N LYS A 113 -6.62 15.56 3.39
CA LYS A 113 -5.64 16.27 2.54
C LYS A 113 -4.23 15.72 2.71
N VAL A 114 -4.11 14.40 2.73
CA VAL A 114 -2.84 13.69 2.83
C VAL A 114 -2.64 12.89 1.55
N GLU A 115 -1.49 13.07 0.90
CA GLU A 115 -1.15 12.28 -0.28
C GLU A 115 -0.78 10.88 0.11
N LEU A 116 -1.37 9.90 -0.58
CA LEU A 116 -1.10 8.48 -0.40
C LEU A 116 -0.64 7.90 -1.74
N PRO A 117 0.63 8.09 -2.12
CA PRO A 117 1.11 7.70 -3.44
C PRO A 117 0.93 6.21 -3.76
N ILE A 118 1.17 5.31 -2.80
CA ILE A 118 0.99 3.88 -3.01
C ILE A 118 -0.48 3.56 -3.26
N SER A 119 -1.36 4.03 -2.37
CA SER A 119 -2.81 3.81 -2.50
C SER A 119 -3.34 4.39 -3.80
N ASP A 120 -2.90 5.60 -4.15
CA ASP A 120 -3.30 6.28 -5.38
C ASP A 120 -2.89 5.47 -6.61
N THR A 121 -1.65 4.98 -6.63
CA THR A 121 -1.15 4.17 -7.74
C THR A 121 -1.91 2.86 -7.86
N VAL A 122 -2.14 2.16 -6.75
CA VAL A 122 -2.92 0.92 -6.76
C VAL A 122 -4.34 1.18 -7.25
N TYR A 123 -4.97 2.25 -6.75
CA TYR A 123 -6.31 2.64 -7.17
C TYR A 123 -6.35 2.90 -8.69
N SER A 124 -5.40 3.67 -9.20
CA SER A 124 -5.36 4.02 -10.62
C SER A 124 -5.11 2.79 -11.49
N ILE A 125 -4.28 1.86 -11.05
CA ILE A 125 -4.05 0.60 -11.78
C ILE A 125 -5.33 -0.25 -11.80
N LEU A 126 -6.01 -0.39 -10.67
CA LEU A 126 -7.17 -1.26 -10.56
C LEU A 126 -8.44 -0.67 -11.17
N TYR A 127 -8.64 0.63 -11.07
CA TYR A 127 -9.92 1.28 -11.42
C TYR A 127 -9.85 2.28 -12.56
N GLU A 128 -8.67 2.79 -12.90
CA GLU A 128 -8.50 3.85 -13.89
C GLU A 128 -7.63 3.44 -15.07
N ASP A 129 -7.37 2.14 -15.22
CA ASP A 129 -6.60 1.57 -16.33
C ASP A 129 -5.19 2.17 -16.46
N LEU A 130 -4.60 2.61 -15.35
CA LEU A 130 -3.20 3.07 -15.39
C LEU A 130 -2.31 1.89 -15.74
N ASP A 131 -1.43 2.10 -16.73
CA ASP A 131 -0.45 1.11 -17.13
C ASP A 131 0.50 0.82 -15.96
N ILE A 132 0.77 -0.47 -15.71
CA ILE A 132 1.53 -0.87 -14.52
C ILE A 132 2.96 -0.30 -14.53
N PRO A 133 3.74 -0.38 -15.62
CA PRO A 133 5.05 0.27 -15.66
C PRO A 133 5.02 1.76 -15.34
N ASP A 134 4.02 2.49 -15.85
CA ASP A 134 3.86 3.91 -15.56
C ASP A 134 3.57 4.13 -14.07
N GLY A 135 2.74 3.29 -13.47
CA GLY A 135 2.46 3.35 -12.05
C GLY A 135 3.70 3.12 -11.20
N LEU A 136 4.53 2.15 -11.56
CA LEU A 136 5.77 1.88 -10.84
C LEU A 136 6.78 3.03 -10.99
N ASP A 137 6.86 3.64 -12.17
CA ASP A 137 7.71 4.81 -12.36
C ASP A 137 7.26 5.97 -11.47
N ASN A 138 5.95 6.17 -11.34
CA ASN A 138 5.41 7.19 -10.44
C ASN A 138 5.80 6.94 -8.99
N LEU A 139 5.84 5.67 -8.57
CA LEU A 139 6.18 5.32 -7.19
C LEU A 139 7.67 5.35 -6.88
N PHE A 140 8.50 4.84 -7.78
CA PHE A 140 9.90 4.58 -7.45
C PHE A 140 10.89 5.53 -8.11
N VAL A 141 10.51 6.21 -9.19
CA VAL A 141 11.40 7.13 -9.91
C VAL A 141 11.11 8.58 -9.58
N ARG A 142 9.85 9.03 -9.80
CA ARG A 142 9.49 10.45 -9.62
C ARG A 142 9.61 10.99 -8.20
N PRO A 143 9.22 10.24 -7.14
CA PRO A 143 9.27 10.77 -5.77
C PRO A 143 10.68 11.11 -5.28
N LEU A 144 11.71 10.48 -5.81
CA LEU A 144 13.09 10.80 -5.42
C LEU A 144 13.44 12.25 -5.72
N LYS A 145 12.90 12.81 -6.81
CA LYS A 145 13.13 14.21 -7.18
C LYS A 145 12.46 15.18 -6.22
N HIS A 146 11.32 14.81 -5.65
CA HIS A 146 10.58 15.64 -4.70
C HIS A 146 11.19 15.60 -3.30
N GLU A 147 11.74 14.48 -2.89
CA GLU A 147 12.38 14.34 -1.58
C GLU A 147 13.61 15.24 -1.46
N PHE A 148 14.30 15.51 -2.56
CA PHE A 148 15.49 16.37 -2.56
C PHE A 148 15.19 17.85 -2.75
N LYS A 149 13.95 18.23 -3.02
CA LYS A 149 13.53 19.63 -3.18
C LYS A 149 12.91 20.21 -1.92
N GLY A 150 12.83 19.41 -0.87
CA GLY A 150 12.21 19.78 0.40
C GLY A 150 12.83 20.92 1.07
#